data_ab710fdedd9e027f260e2288271360d1
#
_entry.id   ab710fdedd9e027f260e2288271360d1
#
_cell.length_a   1.000
_cell.length_b   1.000
_cell.length_c   1.000
_cell.angle_alpha   90.00
_cell.angle_beta   90.00
_cell.angle_gamma   90.00
#
_symmetry.space_group_name_H-M   'P 1'
#
loop_
_entity.id
_entity.type
_entity.pdbx_description
1 polymer ?
#
loop_
_entity_poly.entity_id
_entity_poly.type
_entity_poly.pdbx_seq_one_letter_code
_entity_poly.pdbx_strand_id
1 'polypeptide(L)'
;MKIIWIDGTFGIGKSAVAATIVKKIPQAHLLEFDALQEKYKPTSDSDRFGKRYPEAKKYLVDALVDEITEIIQEGGCNCLVIPVALINDYCNQKLIDGFANIESHHFILTAKTEILHQRINNQENRDIRFGSNLYARGNTVFK
;
A
#
# COMPACT_ATOMS: atom_id res chain seq x y z
N MET A 1 -16.28 -11.06 7.19
CA MET A 1 -15.35 -9.95 6.89
C MET A 1 -14.82 -10.10 5.47
N LYS A 2 -14.57 -8.99 4.79
CA LYS A 2 -13.95 -8.95 3.45
C LYS A 2 -12.76 -8.00 3.43
N ILE A 3 -11.85 -8.18 2.47
CA ILE A 3 -10.71 -7.30 2.26
C ILE A 3 -10.85 -6.63 0.89
N ILE A 4 -10.63 -5.32 0.84
CA ILE A 4 -10.55 -4.53 -0.39
C ILE A 4 -9.11 -4.03 -0.54
N TRP A 5 -8.39 -4.55 -1.51
CA TRP A 5 -7.06 -4.13 -1.87
C TRP A 5 -7.14 -3.00 -2.90
N ILE A 6 -6.56 -1.85 -2.59
CA ILE A 6 -6.44 -0.73 -3.53
C ILE A 6 -4.97 -0.61 -3.95
N ASP A 7 -4.68 -1.16 -5.12
CA ASP A 7 -3.33 -1.23 -5.68
C ASP A 7 -3.11 -0.16 -6.76
N GLY A 8 -1.88 0.06 -7.09
CA GLY A 8 -1.47 1.01 -8.13
C GLY A 8 -0.15 1.69 -7.83
N THR A 9 0.35 2.44 -8.79
CA THR A 9 1.63 3.12 -8.67
C THR A 9 1.63 4.20 -7.60
N PHE A 10 2.81 4.62 -7.21
CA PHE A 10 3.00 5.78 -6.34
C PHE A 10 2.36 7.04 -6.94
N GLY A 11 1.67 7.82 -6.11
CA GLY A 11 1.00 9.07 -6.56
C GLY A 11 -0.33 8.91 -7.27
N ILE A 12 -0.82 7.67 -7.48
CA ILE A 12 -2.09 7.40 -8.18
C ILE A 12 -3.33 7.81 -7.39
N GLY A 13 -3.23 7.93 -6.06
CA GLY A 13 -4.35 8.31 -5.19
C GLY A 13 -5.00 7.15 -4.44
N LYS A 14 -4.28 6.08 -4.18
CA LYS A 14 -4.77 4.90 -3.44
C LYS A 14 -5.39 5.26 -2.10
N SER A 15 -4.69 6.04 -1.28
CA SER A 15 -5.17 6.42 0.06
C SER A 15 -6.44 7.27 0.00
N ALA A 16 -6.56 8.19 -0.96
CA ALA A 16 -7.75 9.00 -1.15
C ALA A 16 -8.96 8.15 -1.56
N VAL A 17 -8.77 7.20 -2.45
CA VAL A 17 -9.81 6.24 -2.87
C VAL A 17 -10.22 5.35 -1.69
N ALA A 18 -9.25 4.78 -0.97
CA ALA A 18 -9.49 3.94 0.20
C ALA A 18 -10.27 4.69 1.29
N ALA A 19 -9.89 5.92 1.62
CA ALA A 19 -10.59 6.76 2.59
C ALA A 19 -12.04 7.06 2.15
N THR A 20 -12.28 7.24 0.86
CA THR A 20 -13.64 7.46 0.32
C THR A 20 -14.50 6.20 0.44
N ILE A 21 -13.92 5.02 0.18
CA ILE A 21 -14.62 3.73 0.31
C ILE A 21 -15.03 3.49 1.75
N VAL A 22 -14.11 3.69 2.71
CA VAL A 22 -14.38 3.49 4.14
C VAL A 22 -15.55 4.34 4.63
N LYS A 23 -15.67 5.58 4.15
CA LYS A 23 -16.80 6.46 4.51
C LYS A 23 -18.16 5.94 4.02
N LYS A 24 -18.17 5.10 2.99
CA LYS A 24 -19.41 4.60 2.36
C LYS A 24 -19.84 3.22 2.85
N ILE A 25 -18.94 2.47 3.46
CA ILE A 25 -19.21 1.11 3.93
C ILE A 25 -19.31 1.11 5.45
N PRO A 26 -20.46 0.78 6.04
CA PRO A 26 -20.60 0.68 7.49
C PRO A 26 -19.62 -0.32 8.08
N GLN A 27 -19.00 0.03 9.21
CA GLN A 27 -18.01 -0.80 9.91
C GLN A 27 -16.79 -1.20 9.05
N ALA A 28 -16.48 -0.41 8.03
CA ALA A 28 -15.23 -0.55 7.29
C ALA A 28 -14.07 0.08 8.07
N HIS A 29 -12.91 -0.54 7.99
CA HIS A 29 -11.66 -0.10 8.59
C HIS A 29 -10.63 0.22 7.53
N LEU A 30 -9.94 1.35 7.66
CA LEU A 30 -8.81 1.70 6.80
C LEU A 30 -7.51 1.25 7.46
N LEU A 31 -6.73 0.45 6.75
CA LEU A 31 -5.39 0.05 7.18
C LEU A 31 -4.35 0.63 6.21
N GLU A 32 -3.75 1.74 6.62
CA GLU A 32 -2.74 2.46 5.83
C GLU A 32 -1.36 1.83 5.97
N PHE A 33 -0.80 1.38 4.87
CA PHE A 33 0.57 0.84 4.84
C PHE A 33 1.61 1.89 5.25
N ASP A 34 1.40 3.14 4.87
CA ASP A 34 2.31 4.23 5.25
C ASP A 34 2.30 4.51 6.77
N ALA A 35 1.17 4.30 7.44
CA ALA A 35 1.10 4.41 8.90
C ALA A 35 1.93 3.33 9.61
N LEU A 36 2.02 2.13 9.02
CA LEU A 36 2.91 1.08 9.53
C LEU A 36 4.39 1.45 9.38
N GLN A 37 4.76 2.20 8.35
CA GLN A 37 6.11 2.70 8.20
C GLN A 37 6.52 3.61 9.37
N GLU A 38 5.60 4.42 9.88
CA GLU A 38 5.86 5.27 11.04
C GLU A 38 5.97 4.44 12.33
N LYS A 39 5.15 3.42 12.49
CA LYS A 39 5.15 2.52 13.66
C LYS A 39 6.41 1.64 13.72
N TYR A 40 6.87 1.17 12.56
CA TYR A 40 8.00 0.23 12.44
C TYR A 40 9.19 0.88 11.73
N LYS A 41 9.61 2.08 12.16
CA LYS A 41 10.77 2.76 11.57
C LYS A 41 12.03 1.91 11.72
N PRO A 42 12.75 1.60 10.61
CA PRO A 42 14.06 0.99 10.73
C PRO A 42 15.03 1.94 11.42
N THR A 43 15.97 1.37 12.16
CA THR A 43 16.95 2.10 12.96
C THR A 43 18.01 2.85 12.14
N SER A 44 18.08 2.62 10.83
CA SER A 44 19.03 3.30 9.93
C SER A 44 18.35 3.87 8.68
N ASP A 45 18.75 5.08 8.29
CA ASP A 45 18.25 5.73 7.07
C ASP A 45 18.65 4.98 5.78
N SER A 46 19.74 4.22 5.81
CA SER A 46 20.18 3.39 4.69
C SER A 46 19.18 2.28 4.33
N ASP A 47 18.43 1.80 5.31
CA ASP A 47 17.42 0.76 5.12
C ASP A 47 16.09 1.33 4.58
N ARG A 48 15.86 2.63 4.76
CA ARG A 48 14.66 3.33 4.25
C ARG A 48 14.65 3.48 2.74
N PHE A 49 15.79 3.80 2.13
CA PHE A 49 15.88 4.29 0.74
C PHE A 49 17.04 3.69 -0.06
N GLY A 50 17.75 2.71 0.48
CA GLY A 50 18.96 2.14 -0.11
C GLY A 50 18.70 1.20 -1.29
N LYS A 51 19.78 0.61 -1.78
CA LYS A 51 19.79 -0.37 -2.89
C LYS A 51 18.91 -1.61 -2.63
N ARG A 52 18.48 -1.82 -1.38
CA ARG A 52 17.67 -2.96 -0.92
C ARG A 52 16.19 -2.64 -0.77
N TYR A 53 15.68 -1.67 -1.50
CA TYR A 53 14.27 -1.23 -1.38
C TYR A 53 13.24 -2.39 -1.36
N PRO A 54 13.31 -3.42 -2.21
CA PRO A 54 12.39 -4.54 -2.14
C PRO A 54 12.57 -5.39 -0.87
N GLU A 55 13.82 -5.55 -0.39
CA GLU A 55 14.15 -6.33 0.80
C GLU A 55 13.85 -5.55 2.08
N ALA A 56 14.16 -4.27 2.10
CA ALA A 56 13.87 -3.40 3.25
C ALA A 56 12.38 -3.31 3.57
N LYS A 57 11.50 -3.56 2.60
CA LYS A 57 10.05 -3.55 2.81
C LYS A 57 9.44 -4.90 3.18
N LYS A 58 10.19 -5.99 3.16
CA LYS A 58 9.68 -7.30 3.60
C LYS A 58 9.15 -7.26 5.03
N TYR A 59 9.87 -6.61 5.94
CA TYR A 59 9.43 -6.47 7.32
C TYR A 59 8.12 -5.67 7.46
N LEU A 60 7.87 -4.70 6.56
CA LEU A 60 6.61 -3.96 6.54
C LEU A 60 5.45 -4.80 6.00
N VAL A 61 5.73 -5.66 5.04
CA VAL A 61 4.74 -6.61 4.53
C VAL A 61 4.39 -7.62 5.62
N ASP A 62 5.37 -8.13 6.35
CA ASP A 62 5.14 -9.04 7.46
C ASP A 62 4.37 -8.35 8.59
N ALA A 63 4.71 -7.10 8.93
CA ALA A 63 3.96 -6.30 9.89
C ALA A 63 2.50 -6.06 9.45
N LEU A 64 2.27 -5.84 8.15
CA LEU A 64 0.92 -5.70 7.61
C LEU A 64 0.12 -7.00 7.73
N VAL A 65 0.76 -8.14 7.50
CA VAL A 65 0.15 -9.47 7.71
C VAL A 65 -0.27 -9.65 9.17
N ASP A 66 0.60 -9.27 10.11
CA ASP A 66 0.30 -9.35 11.54
C ASP A 66 -0.87 -8.45 11.93
N GLU A 67 -0.88 -7.19 11.50
CA GLU A 67 -1.98 -6.25 11.76
C GLU A 67 -3.31 -6.73 11.17
N ILE A 68 -3.31 -7.25 9.93
CA ILE A 68 -4.52 -7.82 9.33
C ILE A 68 -5.02 -9.01 10.17
N THR A 69 -4.11 -9.88 10.60
CA THR A 69 -4.44 -11.06 11.39
C THR A 69 -5.03 -10.66 12.74
N GLU A 70 -4.46 -9.67 13.43
CA GLU A 70 -5.00 -9.14 14.68
C GLU A 70 -6.41 -8.59 14.49
N ILE A 71 -6.64 -7.75 13.47
CA ILE A 71 -7.97 -7.18 13.17
C ILE A 71 -9.00 -8.29 12.92
N ILE A 72 -8.61 -9.35 12.20
CA ILE A 72 -9.48 -10.51 11.95
C ILE A 72 -9.85 -11.21 13.26
N GLN A 73 -8.89 -11.43 14.14
CA GLN A 73 -9.08 -12.13 15.41
C GLN A 73 -9.90 -11.31 16.40
N GLU A 74 -9.70 -10.02 16.48
CA GLU A 74 -10.47 -9.13 17.36
C GLU A 74 -11.94 -9.01 16.92
N GLY A 75 -12.22 -9.12 15.65
CA GLY A 75 -13.56 -8.93 15.08
C GLY A 75 -14.01 -7.47 15.12
N GLY A 76 -15.31 -7.25 14.88
CA GLY A 76 -15.89 -5.89 14.88
C GLY A 76 -15.68 -5.08 13.58
N CYS A 77 -14.94 -5.62 12.63
CA CYS A 77 -14.71 -5.05 11.30
C CYS A 77 -15.39 -5.92 10.24
N ASN A 78 -16.25 -5.35 9.41
CA ASN A 78 -16.91 -6.07 8.32
C ASN A 78 -16.14 -5.98 7.01
N CYS A 79 -15.36 -4.94 6.83
CA CYS A 79 -14.61 -4.68 5.62
C CYS A 79 -13.30 -3.97 5.95
N LEU A 80 -12.19 -4.56 5.54
CA LEU A 80 -10.86 -3.97 5.67
C LEU A 80 -10.43 -3.41 4.33
N VAL A 81 -10.13 -2.12 4.26
CA VAL A 81 -9.68 -1.42 3.04
C VAL A 81 -8.21 -1.09 3.16
N ILE A 82 -7.40 -1.60 2.25
CA ILE A 82 -5.94 -1.53 2.32
C ILE A 82 -5.37 -0.92 1.04
N PRO A 83 -4.95 0.35 1.08
CA PRO A 83 -4.17 0.94 0.01
C PRO A 83 -2.71 0.48 0.11
N VAL A 84 -2.25 -0.28 -0.88
CA VAL A 84 -0.90 -0.84 -0.91
C VAL A 84 -0.39 -0.97 -2.34
N ALA A 85 0.91 -0.80 -2.56
CA ALA A 85 1.53 -1.09 -3.84
C ALA A 85 2.09 -2.52 -3.83
N LEU A 86 1.44 -3.43 -4.54
CA LEU A 86 1.82 -4.85 -4.66
C LEU A 86 2.87 -5.02 -5.76
N ILE A 87 4.09 -4.56 -5.48
CA ILE A 87 5.14 -4.36 -6.49
C ILE A 87 6.03 -5.57 -6.77
N ASN A 88 5.87 -6.66 -6.04
CA ASN A 88 6.68 -7.87 -6.23
C ASN A 88 5.95 -9.13 -5.77
N ASP A 89 6.52 -10.28 -6.12
CA ASP A 89 5.95 -11.59 -5.81
C ASP A 89 5.82 -11.86 -4.31
N TYR A 90 6.76 -11.35 -3.51
CA TYR A 90 6.70 -11.49 -2.05
C TYR A 90 5.45 -10.81 -1.47
N CYS A 91 5.15 -9.58 -1.91
CA CYS A 91 3.95 -8.87 -1.50
C CYS A 91 2.68 -9.63 -1.91
N ASN A 92 2.62 -10.09 -3.16
CA ASN A 92 1.47 -10.85 -3.67
C ASN A 92 1.27 -12.15 -2.89
N GLN A 93 2.34 -12.93 -2.70
CA GLN A 93 2.29 -14.19 -1.98
C GLN A 93 1.85 -14.00 -0.52
N LYS A 94 2.37 -13.03 0.17
CA LYS A 94 2.06 -12.79 1.59
C LYS A 94 0.68 -12.18 1.80
N LEU A 95 0.28 -11.23 0.97
CA LEU A 95 -0.94 -10.46 1.14
C LEU A 95 -2.11 -11.07 0.38
N ILE A 96 -2.00 -11.27 -0.90
CA ILE A 96 -3.12 -11.78 -1.69
C ILE A 96 -3.32 -13.27 -1.45
N ASP A 97 -2.29 -14.07 -1.63
CA ASP A 97 -2.38 -15.53 -1.46
C ASP A 97 -2.51 -15.92 0.01
N GLY A 98 -1.85 -15.19 0.91
CA GLY A 98 -1.88 -15.44 2.36
C GLY A 98 -3.28 -15.28 2.97
N PHE A 99 -4.13 -14.44 2.38
CA PHE A 99 -5.52 -14.22 2.80
C PHE A 99 -6.54 -14.72 1.77
N ALA A 100 -6.18 -15.68 0.91
CA ALA A 100 -7.04 -16.23 -0.13
C ALA A 100 -8.31 -16.93 0.41
N ASN A 101 -8.31 -17.32 1.68
CA ASN A 101 -9.48 -17.90 2.37
C ASN A 101 -10.51 -16.85 2.82
N ILE A 102 -10.19 -15.56 2.69
CA ILE A 102 -11.08 -14.44 3.01
C ILE A 102 -11.62 -13.85 1.72
N GLU A 103 -12.92 -13.55 1.68
CA GLU A 103 -13.50 -12.81 0.56
C GLU A 103 -12.72 -11.52 0.32
N SER A 104 -12.12 -11.39 -0.86
CA SER A 104 -11.34 -10.22 -1.19
C SER A 104 -11.61 -9.68 -2.59
N HIS A 105 -11.46 -8.37 -2.72
CA HIS A 105 -11.58 -7.65 -3.99
C HIS A 105 -10.30 -6.86 -4.21
N HIS A 106 -9.69 -7.04 -5.37
CA HIS A 106 -8.46 -6.36 -5.74
C HIS A 106 -8.72 -5.37 -6.86
N PHE A 107 -8.56 -4.09 -6.57
CA PHE A 107 -8.73 -2.98 -7.52
C PHE A 107 -7.37 -2.37 -7.84
N ILE A 108 -7.04 -2.29 -9.12
CA ILE A 108 -5.82 -1.66 -9.59
C ILE A 108 -6.15 -0.30 -10.19
N LEU A 109 -5.64 0.76 -9.57
CA LEU A 109 -5.79 2.12 -10.07
C LEU A 109 -4.79 2.38 -11.20
N THR A 110 -5.27 2.97 -12.28
CA THR A 110 -4.43 3.38 -13.41
C THR A 110 -4.64 4.85 -13.74
N ALA A 111 -3.62 5.51 -14.24
CA ALA A 111 -3.70 6.86 -14.77
C ALA A 111 -2.64 7.07 -15.86
N LYS A 112 -2.85 8.07 -16.72
CA LYS A 112 -1.83 8.47 -17.69
C LYS A 112 -0.58 8.97 -16.97
N THR A 113 0.58 8.68 -17.58
CA THR A 113 1.90 9.03 -17.04
C THR A 113 2.03 10.52 -16.71
N GLU A 114 1.52 11.39 -17.60
CA GLU A 114 1.56 12.86 -17.42
C GLU A 114 0.79 13.30 -16.18
N ILE A 115 -0.36 12.69 -15.91
CA ILE A 115 -1.16 12.98 -14.73
C ILE A 115 -0.43 12.58 -13.45
N LEU A 116 0.24 11.42 -13.46
CA LEU A 116 1.04 10.95 -12.32
C LEU A 116 2.21 11.88 -12.04
N HIS A 117 2.92 12.32 -13.07
CA HIS A 117 4.02 13.29 -12.93
C HIS A 117 3.52 14.61 -12.32
N GLN A 118 2.41 15.16 -12.83
CA GLN A 118 1.83 16.39 -12.28
C GLN A 118 1.45 16.25 -10.81
N ARG A 119 0.82 15.14 -10.43
CA ARG A 119 0.42 14.87 -9.05
C ARG A 119 1.62 14.75 -8.11
N ILE A 120 2.67 14.05 -8.53
CA ILE A 120 3.88 13.87 -7.73
C ILE A 120 4.60 15.21 -7.55
N ASN A 121 4.74 15.99 -8.63
CA ASN A 121 5.42 17.27 -8.59
C ASN A 121 4.68 18.35 -7.80
N ASN A 122 3.34 18.28 -7.77
CA ASN A 122 2.49 19.26 -7.09
C ASN A 122 2.20 18.90 -5.63
N GLN A 123 2.69 17.76 -5.13
CA GLN A 123 2.51 17.40 -3.73
C GLN A 123 3.45 18.22 -2.84
N GLU A 124 2.87 19.11 -2.03
CA GLU A 124 3.59 19.81 -0.97
C GLU A 124 4.20 18.80 0.01
N ASN A 125 5.38 19.08 0.53
CA ASN A 125 6.11 18.26 1.51
C ASN A 125 6.64 16.89 1.03
N ARG A 126 6.77 16.63 -0.27
CA ARG A 126 7.45 15.45 -0.77
C ARG A 126 8.81 15.79 -1.38
N ASP A 127 9.80 14.95 -1.10
CA ASP A 127 11.04 14.97 -1.86
C ASP A 127 10.76 14.55 -3.30
N ILE A 128 10.82 15.51 -4.22
CA ILE A 128 10.54 15.30 -5.66
C ILE A 128 11.45 14.20 -6.23
N ARG A 129 12.73 14.16 -5.83
CA ARG A 129 13.68 13.14 -6.28
C ARG A 129 13.26 11.73 -5.82
N PHE A 130 12.77 11.62 -4.60
CA PHE A 130 12.28 10.37 -4.06
C PHE A 130 11.00 9.92 -4.78
N GLY A 131 10.05 10.82 -4.98
CA GLY A 131 8.82 10.55 -5.73
C GLY A 131 9.09 10.12 -7.17
N SER A 132 10.01 10.79 -7.86
CA SER A 132 10.40 10.46 -9.24
C SER A 132 11.08 9.10 -9.34
N ASN A 133 11.93 8.74 -8.39
CA ASN A 133 12.58 7.44 -8.34
C ASN A 133 11.59 6.29 -8.09
N LEU A 134 10.64 6.48 -7.19
CA LEU A 134 9.58 5.49 -6.94
C LEU A 134 8.67 5.33 -8.16
N TYR A 135 8.36 6.42 -8.82
CA TYR A 135 7.58 6.41 -10.05
C TYR A 135 8.27 5.61 -11.17
N ALA A 136 9.55 5.87 -11.41
CA ALA A 136 10.33 5.14 -12.41
C ALA A 136 10.36 3.63 -12.13
N ARG A 137 10.47 3.22 -10.86
CA ARG A 137 10.43 1.82 -10.45
C ARG A 137 9.03 1.20 -10.61
N GLY A 138 7.99 1.93 -10.26
CA GLY A 138 6.61 1.48 -10.43
C GLY A 138 6.25 1.20 -11.88
N ASN A 139 6.67 2.07 -12.80
CA ASN A 139 6.44 1.86 -14.23
C ASN A 139 7.17 0.66 -14.83
N THR A 140 8.29 0.26 -14.23
CA THR A 140 9.03 -0.94 -14.67
C THR A 140 8.27 -2.23 -14.32
N VAL A 141 7.47 -2.20 -13.28
CA VAL A 141 6.70 -3.37 -12.81
C VAL A 141 5.39 -3.55 -13.61
N PHE A 142 4.81 -2.45 -14.11
CA PHE A 142 3.52 -2.47 -14.80
C PHE A 142 3.61 -2.39 -16.34
N LYS A 143 4.79 -2.52 -16.88
CA LYS A 143 5.01 -2.73 -18.32
C LYS A 143 5.08 -4.21 -18.65
#